data_ceff3b6973d5d5d88dcfd2672dcad219
#
_entry.id   ceff3b6973d5d5d88dcfd2672dcad219
#
_cell.length_a   1.000
_cell.length_b   1.000
_cell.length_c   1.000
_cell.angle_alpha   90.00
_cell.angle_beta   90.00
_cell.angle_gamma   90.00
#
_symmetry.space_group_name_H-M   'P 1'
#
loop_
_entity.id
_entity.type
_entity.pdbx_description
1 polymer ?
#
loop_
_entity_poly.entity_id
_entity_poly.type
_entity_poly.pdbx_seq_one_letter_code
_entity_poly.pdbx_strand_id
1 'polypeptide(L)'
;MFVAVVFSVYLAAAIFALARWRGRKPQRFWRWLEAGIYVAAAVGILCIAYAYAIEPYWPQVTHVSLNTTKLRAPLRIVHISDLHSDGKVRLENRLPELIRAQHPDLIVYTGDTVMNRQAVPLAKEVLTQLASIAPTYVVAGNWDVEMARKWHQNISHPTFFDGTGVHNLTGQAETVEIHSQTVWIAGAATSQEPQLPALLETAPADQFSILLFHFPDEVEFVRQSNIDLYLAGHTHGGQIALPFYGALITYSRFDKKYESGLYPLGKAWLYVNRGIGMDGHPPTARFCARPEITVIDILPATTRP
;
A
#
# COMPACT_ATOMS: atom_id res chain seq x y z
N MET A 1 10.70 -20.91 9.85
CA MET A 1 11.50 -21.69 8.88
C MET A 1 12.50 -20.83 8.12
N PHE A 2 12.08 -19.77 7.40
CA PHE A 2 12.96 -18.92 6.59
C PHE A 2 14.13 -18.28 7.40
N VAL A 3 13.86 -17.64 8.54
CA VAL A 3 14.88 -17.04 9.42
C VAL A 3 15.92 -18.08 9.86
N ALA A 4 15.48 -19.30 10.19
CA ALA A 4 16.39 -20.37 10.60
C ALA A 4 17.32 -20.80 9.45
N VAL A 5 16.84 -20.87 8.21
CA VAL A 5 17.66 -21.19 7.03
C VAL A 5 18.70 -20.10 6.78
N VAL A 6 18.28 -18.82 6.78
CA VAL A 6 19.18 -17.67 6.61
C VAL A 6 20.27 -17.67 7.70
N PHE A 7 19.87 -17.82 8.96
CA PHE A 7 20.82 -17.88 10.09
C PHE A 7 21.80 -19.04 9.93
N SER A 8 21.33 -20.23 9.50
CA SER A 8 22.19 -21.41 9.29
C SER A 8 23.25 -21.19 8.20
N VAL A 9 22.92 -20.49 7.12
CA VAL A 9 23.87 -20.16 6.04
C VAL A 9 24.99 -19.25 6.58
N TYR A 10 24.64 -18.18 7.30
CA TYR A 10 25.65 -17.26 7.85
C TYR A 10 26.48 -17.91 8.96
N LEU A 11 25.87 -18.73 9.80
CA LEU A 11 26.59 -19.50 10.81
C LEU A 11 27.59 -20.48 10.16
N ALA A 12 27.16 -21.21 9.13
CA ALA A 12 28.05 -22.11 8.39
C ALA A 12 29.20 -21.34 7.72
N ALA A 13 28.92 -20.20 7.08
CA ALA A 13 29.95 -19.35 6.50
C ALA A 13 30.97 -18.89 7.54
N ALA A 14 30.51 -18.46 8.72
CA ALA A 14 31.39 -18.06 9.84
C ALA A 14 32.24 -19.23 10.35
N ILE A 15 31.66 -20.42 10.49
CA ILE A 15 32.39 -21.62 10.93
C ILE A 15 33.49 -21.99 9.90
N PHE A 16 33.18 -21.97 8.61
CA PHE A 16 34.18 -22.21 7.59
C PHE A 16 35.29 -21.17 7.56
N ALA A 17 34.93 -19.89 7.67
CA ALA A 17 35.90 -18.80 7.76
C ALA A 17 36.86 -18.98 8.96
N LEU A 18 36.32 -19.30 10.15
CA LEU A 18 37.12 -19.56 11.34
C LEU A 18 38.03 -20.79 11.20
N ALA A 19 37.54 -21.85 10.57
CA ALA A 19 38.33 -23.04 10.28
C ALA A 19 39.52 -22.73 9.34
N ARG A 20 39.29 -21.88 8.33
CA ARG A 20 40.33 -21.40 7.41
C ARG A 20 41.37 -20.55 8.12
N TRP A 21 40.93 -19.61 8.94
CA TRP A 21 41.81 -18.76 9.75
C TRP A 21 42.71 -19.59 10.68
N ARG A 22 42.22 -20.74 11.19
CA ARG A 22 42.96 -21.70 11.99
C ARG A 22 43.82 -22.64 11.15
N GLY A 23 44.02 -22.40 9.85
CA GLY A 23 44.90 -23.15 8.97
C GLY A 23 44.34 -24.50 8.49
N ARG A 24 43.07 -24.83 8.75
CA ARG A 24 42.46 -26.06 8.29
C ARG A 24 42.24 -26.03 6.77
N LYS A 25 42.77 -27.02 6.05
CA LYS A 25 42.57 -27.17 4.60
C LYS A 25 41.42 -28.17 4.35
N PRO A 26 40.32 -27.79 3.68
CA PRO A 26 39.24 -28.73 3.38
C PRO A 26 39.66 -29.74 2.32
N GLN A 27 39.11 -30.93 2.40
CA GLN A 27 39.16 -31.92 1.33
C GLN A 27 38.45 -31.38 0.07
N ARG A 28 38.76 -31.94 -1.13
CA ARG A 28 38.30 -31.43 -2.44
C ARG A 28 36.76 -31.26 -2.50
N PHE A 29 36.00 -32.21 -1.96
CA PHE A 29 34.53 -32.15 -1.90
C PHE A 29 34.03 -30.97 -1.07
N TRP A 30 34.58 -30.77 0.13
CA TRP A 30 34.20 -29.70 1.04
C TRP A 30 34.51 -28.29 0.54
N ARG A 31 35.46 -28.17 -0.42
CA ARG A 31 35.78 -26.85 -1.04
C ARG A 31 34.63 -26.30 -1.86
N TRP A 32 33.89 -27.16 -2.59
CA TRP A 32 32.73 -26.72 -3.37
C TRP A 32 31.54 -26.36 -2.49
N LEU A 33 31.30 -27.12 -1.42
CA LEU A 33 30.26 -26.77 -0.44
C LEU A 33 30.56 -25.45 0.27
N GLU A 34 31.80 -25.26 0.71
CA GLU A 34 32.29 -24.01 1.33
C GLU A 34 32.13 -22.83 0.37
N ALA A 35 32.51 -22.96 -0.89
CA ALA A 35 32.34 -21.93 -1.91
C ALA A 35 30.85 -21.61 -2.14
N GLY A 36 29.99 -22.61 -2.21
CA GLY A 36 28.53 -22.43 -2.33
C GLY A 36 27.93 -21.66 -1.15
N ILE A 37 28.37 -21.97 0.06
CA ILE A 37 27.93 -21.26 1.28
C ILE A 37 28.39 -19.80 1.28
N TYR A 38 29.63 -19.51 0.88
CA TYR A 38 30.11 -18.12 0.78
C TYR A 38 29.36 -17.34 -0.31
N VAL A 39 29.08 -17.96 -1.46
CA VAL A 39 28.26 -17.34 -2.51
C VAL A 39 26.85 -17.04 -1.99
N ALA A 40 26.21 -18.00 -1.32
CA ALA A 40 24.88 -17.79 -0.73
C ALA A 40 24.88 -16.67 0.32
N ALA A 41 25.91 -16.63 1.18
CA ALA A 41 26.05 -15.57 2.16
C ALA A 41 26.26 -14.18 1.51
N ALA A 42 27.10 -14.12 0.46
CA ALA A 42 27.34 -12.89 -0.29
C ALA A 42 26.05 -12.39 -0.99
N VAL A 43 25.31 -13.29 -1.65
CA VAL A 43 24.01 -12.98 -2.25
C VAL A 43 23.04 -12.47 -1.19
N GLY A 44 22.97 -13.10 -0.02
CA GLY A 44 22.13 -12.65 1.08
C GLY A 44 22.49 -11.23 1.55
N ILE A 45 23.78 -10.90 1.67
CA ILE A 45 24.23 -9.53 2.00
C ILE A 45 23.78 -8.53 0.92
N LEU A 46 23.93 -8.88 -0.36
CA LEU A 46 23.48 -8.03 -1.46
C LEU A 46 21.97 -7.83 -1.45
N CYS A 47 21.18 -8.87 -1.17
CA CYS A 47 19.72 -8.75 -1.01
C CYS A 47 19.36 -7.84 0.17
N ILE A 48 20.05 -7.93 1.29
CA ILE A 48 19.83 -7.04 2.44
C ILE A 48 20.19 -5.60 2.05
N ALA A 49 21.34 -5.35 1.45
CA ALA A 49 21.74 -4.03 1.00
C ALA A 49 20.73 -3.43 0.00
N TYR A 50 20.26 -4.22 -0.95
CA TYR A 50 19.21 -3.85 -1.90
C TYR A 50 17.90 -3.48 -1.18
N ALA A 51 17.48 -4.32 -0.24
CA ALA A 51 16.23 -4.13 0.51
C ALA A 51 16.20 -2.84 1.36
N TYR A 52 17.33 -2.42 1.89
CA TYR A 52 17.46 -1.21 2.69
C TYR A 52 17.79 0.04 1.91
N ALA A 53 18.65 -0.07 0.88
CA ALA A 53 19.26 1.08 0.24
C ALA A 53 18.67 1.41 -1.15
N ILE A 54 17.97 0.48 -1.79
CA ILE A 54 17.51 0.65 -3.17
C ILE A 54 15.99 0.58 -3.25
N GLU A 55 15.41 -0.55 -2.88
CA GLU A 55 13.99 -0.81 -3.15
C GLU A 55 13.04 0.20 -2.50
N PRO A 56 13.23 0.67 -1.24
CA PRO A 56 12.36 1.67 -0.62
C PRO A 56 12.32 3.02 -1.35
N TYR A 57 13.32 3.32 -2.17
CA TYR A 57 13.47 4.58 -2.90
C TYR A 57 13.12 4.46 -4.39
N TRP A 58 12.68 3.28 -4.82
CA TRP A 58 12.41 2.98 -6.22
C TRP A 58 10.93 2.65 -6.45
N PRO A 59 10.04 3.67 -6.46
CA PRO A 59 8.61 3.45 -6.62
C PRO A 59 8.30 2.88 -8.00
N GLN A 60 7.21 2.12 -8.05
CA GLN A 60 6.63 1.58 -9.28
C GLN A 60 5.31 2.28 -9.56
N VAL A 61 5.11 2.73 -10.79
CA VAL A 61 3.79 3.13 -11.27
C VAL A 61 3.15 1.90 -11.91
N THR A 62 1.98 1.50 -11.39
CA THR A 62 1.20 0.37 -11.88
C THR A 62 -0.05 0.91 -12.59
N HIS A 63 -0.34 0.43 -13.79
CA HIS A 63 -1.53 0.81 -14.55
C HIS A 63 -2.53 -0.32 -14.59
N VAL A 64 -3.79 0.01 -14.31
CA VAL A 64 -4.94 -0.90 -14.34
C VAL A 64 -6.06 -0.24 -15.11
N SER A 65 -6.77 -1.00 -15.96
CA SER A 65 -7.94 -0.50 -16.68
C SER A 65 -9.15 -1.36 -16.36
N LEU A 66 -10.25 -0.71 -16.01
CA LEU A 66 -11.54 -1.33 -15.71
C LEU A 66 -12.60 -0.74 -16.63
N ASN A 67 -13.59 -1.55 -17.01
CA ASN A 67 -14.71 -1.10 -17.83
C ASN A 67 -15.99 -1.02 -16.98
N THR A 68 -16.81 0.01 -17.24
CA THR A 68 -18.10 0.17 -16.58
C THR A 68 -19.14 0.76 -17.53
N THR A 69 -20.41 0.38 -17.35
CA THR A 69 -21.55 1.01 -18.06
C THR A 69 -22.09 2.23 -17.31
N LYS A 70 -21.58 2.52 -16.11
CA LYS A 70 -22.07 3.60 -15.24
C LYS A 70 -21.42 4.96 -15.50
N LEU A 71 -20.33 4.99 -16.28
CA LEU A 71 -19.66 6.23 -16.70
C LEU A 71 -19.82 6.48 -18.19
N ARG A 72 -19.85 7.75 -18.57
CA ARG A 72 -19.97 8.22 -19.96
C ARG A 72 -18.62 8.71 -20.53
N ALA A 73 -17.72 9.15 -19.66
CA ALA A 73 -16.37 9.59 -20.00
C ALA A 73 -15.35 8.80 -19.16
N PRO A 74 -14.12 8.63 -19.65
CA PRO A 74 -13.05 8.02 -18.86
C PRO A 74 -12.82 8.78 -17.55
N LEU A 75 -12.43 8.06 -16.51
CA LEU A 75 -12.05 8.59 -15.21
C LEU A 75 -10.70 7.98 -14.82
N ARG A 76 -9.70 8.84 -14.59
CA ARG A 76 -8.38 8.41 -14.10
C ARG A 76 -8.24 8.67 -12.62
N ILE A 77 -8.08 7.62 -11.87
CA ILE A 77 -7.84 7.65 -10.44
C ILE A 77 -6.37 7.32 -10.17
N VAL A 78 -5.69 8.13 -9.37
CA VAL A 78 -4.40 7.75 -8.81
C VAL A 78 -4.61 7.34 -7.35
N HIS A 79 -4.29 6.10 -7.06
CA HIS A 79 -4.41 5.50 -5.73
C HIS A 79 -3.04 5.33 -5.10
N ILE A 80 -2.87 5.88 -3.92
CA ILE A 80 -1.72 5.71 -3.04
C ILE A 80 -2.19 5.33 -1.63
N SER A 81 -1.30 4.77 -0.83
CA SER A 81 -1.57 4.32 0.54
C SER A 81 -0.29 4.30 1.37
N ASP A 82 -0.44 4.19 2.66
CA ASP A 82 0.63 3.78 3.59
C ASP A 82 1.91 4.62 3.42
N LEU A 83 1.79 5.94 3.60
CA LEU A 83 2.94 6.86 3.54
C LEU A 83 3.91 6.58 4.69
N HIS A 84 3.38 6.22 5.88
CA HIS A 84 4.15 5.93 7.09
C HIS A 84 5.30 6.91 7.32
N SER A 85 5.02 8.21 7.13
CA SER A 85 6.04 9.23 7.32
C SER A 85 6.58 9.19 8.76
N ASP A 86 7.87 9.03 8.90
CA ASP A 86 8.59 9.00 10.18
C ASP A 86 9.43 10.28 10.43
N GLY A 87 9.30 11.26 9.51
CA GLY A 87 10.05 12.50 9.49
C GLY A 87 11.35 12.42 8.69
N LYS A 88 11.73 11.25 8.20
CA LYS A 88 12.83 11.08 7.23
C LYS A 88 12.29 11.13 5.82
N VAL A 89 12.83 12.04 5.03
CA VAL A 89 12.45 12.17 3.62
C VAL A 89 13.00 10.99 2.83
N ARG A 90 12.10 10.21 2.20
CA ARG A 90 12.45 9.14 1.26
C ARG A 90 11.85 9.44 -0.11
N LEU A 91 10.55 9.24 -0.25
CA LEU A 91 9.80 9.50 -1.49
C LEU A 91 8.92 10.74 -1.37
N GLU A 92 8.69 11.27 -0.18
CA GLU A 92 7.74 12.33 0.12
C GLU A 92 7.93 13.55 -0.79
N ASN A 93 9.17 14.01 -1.01
CA ASN A 93 9.47 15.16 -1.85
C ASN A 93 9.26 14.91 -3.36
N ARG A 94 9.26 13.64 -3.79
CA ARG A 94 9.12 13.26 -5.21
C ARG A 94 7.71 12.81 -5.55
N LEU A 95 6.95 12.38 -4.54
CA LEU A 95 5.63 11.77 -4.70
C LEU A 95 4.65 12.69 -5.42
N PRO A 96 4.50 13.98 -5.07
CA PRO A 96 3.57 14.88 -5.76
C PRO A 96 3.90 15.05 -7.25
N GLU A 97 5.18 15.13 -7.61
CA GLU A 97 5.60 15.24 -9.01
C GLU A 97 5.32 13.95 -9.79
N LEU A 98 5.62 12.79 -9.19
CA LEU A 98 5.32 11.49 -9.80
C LEU A 98 3.81 11.29 -10.02
N ILE A 99 2.98 11.77 -9.10
CA ILE A 99 1.51 11.71 -9.22
C ILE A 99 1.02 12.71 -10.26
N ARG A 100 1.51 13.94 -10.27
CA ARG A 100 1.14 14.96 -11.28
C ARG A 100 1.44 14.48 -12.70
N ALA A 101 2.54 13.76 -12.89
CA ALA A 101 2.91 13.19 -14.19
C ALA A 101 1.92 12.10 -14.68
N GLN A 102 1.04 11.60 -13.82
CA GLN A 102 0.00 10.65 -14.20
C GLN A 102 -1.30 11.32 -14.66
N HIS A 103 -1.42 12.65 -14.54
CA HIS A 103 -2.60 13.43 -14.92
C HIS A 103 -3.90 12.90 -14.29
N PRO A 104 -4.01 12.79 -12.96
CA PRO A 104 -5.19 12.27 -12.31
C PRO A 104 -6.38 13.21 -12.42
N ASP A 105 -7.58 12.66 -12.62
CA ASP A 105 -8.85 13.35 -12.40
C ASP A 105 -9.23 13.33 -10.92
N LEU A 106 -8.79 12.31 -10.21
CA LEU A 106 -9.06 12.04 -8.80
C LEU A 106 -7.84 11.39 -8.15
N ILE A 107 -7.48 11.84 -6.95
CA ILE A 107 -6.48 11.17 -6.11
C ILE A 107 -7.20 10.55 -4.91
N VAL A 108 -6.86 9.31 -4.58
CA VAL A 108 -7.36 8.63 -3.39
C VAL A 108 -6.21 8.11 -2.54
N TYR A 109 -6.36 8.26 -1.24
CA TYR A 109 -5.36 7.89 -0.25
C TYR A 109 -5.99 7.04 0.85
N THR A 110 -5.54 5.81 1.00
CA THR A 110 -6.19 4.82 1.86
C THR A 110 -5.52 4.62 3.22
N GLY A 111 -4.93 5.68 3.78
CA GLY A 111 -4.54 5.73 5.19
C GLY A 111 -3.10 5.35 5.50
N ASP A 112 -2.82 5.28 6.79
CA ASP A 112 -1.50 5.08 7.41
C ASP A 112 -0.49 6.17 7.03
N THR A 113 -0.80 7.39 7.50
CA THR A 113 -0.13 8.62 7.08
C THR A 113 1.16 8.88 7.86
N VAL A 114 1.12 8.80 9.19
CA VAL A 114 2.21 9.21 10.07
C VAL A 114 2.55 8.18 11.14
N MET A 115 3.84 8.05 11.44
CA MET A 115 4.38 7.17 12.47
C MET A 115 4.62 7.88 13.81
N ASN A 116 4.77 9.22 13.79
CA ASN A 116 5.08 10.04 14.96
C ASN A 116 4.72 11.51 14.73
N ARG A 117 4.75 12.33 15.80
CA ARG A 117 4.42 13.76 15.72
C ARG A 117 5.41 14.57 14.88
N GLN A 118 6.67 14.19 14.84
CA GLN A 118 7.70 14.90 14.08
C GLN A 118 7.47 14.79 12.58
N ALA A 119 6.77 13.75 12.13
CA ALA A 119 6.43 13.52 10.73
C ALA A 119 5.23 14.34 10.24
N VAL A 120 4.39 14.86 11.14
CA VAL A 120 3.15 15.56 10.77
C VAL A 120 3.38 16.72 9.80
N PRO A 121 4.37 17.62 9.97
CA PRO A 121 4.61 18.70 9.02
C PRO A 121 4.92 18.20 7.61
N LEU A 122 5.78 17.19 7.48
CA LEU A 122 6.13 16.60 6.19
C LEU A 122 4.92 15.92 5.52
N ALA A 123 4.15 15.16 6.27
CA ALA A 123 2.94 14.51 5.75
C ALA A 123 1.89 15.55 5.30
N LYS A 124 1.67 16.61 6.07
CA LYS A 124 0.79 17.72 5.69
C LYS A 124 1.24 18.41 4.41
N GLU A 125 2.54 18.62 4.25
CA GLU A 125 3.10 19.22 3.04
C GLU A 125 2.79 18.34 1.81
N VAL A 126 3.03 17.03 1.91
CA VAL A 126 2.69 16.07 0.83
C VAL A 126 1.20 16.13 0.51
N LEU A 127 0.31 16.01 1.51
CA LEU A 127 -1.13 16.03 1.30
C LEU A 127 -1.61 17.34 0.66
N THR A 128 -1.06 18.49 1.10
CA THR A 128 -1.37 19.78 0.51
C THR A 128 -0.96 19.87 -0.95
N GLN A 129 0.21 19.34 -1.30
CA GLN A 129 0.66 19.28 -2.69
C GLN A 129 -0.22 18.35 -3.52
N LEU A 130 -0.66 17.21 -2.99
CA LEU A 130 -1.60 16.31 -3.67
C LEU A 130 -2.94 16.99 -3.92
N ALA A 131 -3.52 17.66 -2.92
CA ALA A 131 -4.77 18.41 -3.07
C ALA A 131 -4.68 19.55 -4.10
N SER A 132 -3.48 20.08 -4.35
CA SER A 132 -3.24 21.07 -5.42
C SER A 132 -3.18 20.48 -6.84
N ILE A 133 -3.07 19.15 -6.97
CA ILE A 133 -2.99 18.47 -8.27
C ILE A 133 -4.38 18.12 -8.78
N ALA A 134 -5.20 17.47 -7.94
CA ALA A 134 -6.56 17.04 -8.23
C ALA A 134 -7.36 16.89 -6.92
N PRO A 135 -8.71 16.84 -6.96
CA PRO A 135 -9.50 16.48 -5.79
C PRO A 135 -8.94 15.22 -5.12
N THR A 136 -8.61 15.32 -3.84
CA THR A 136 -7.92 14.25 -3.10
C THR A 136 -8.77 13.80 -1.93
N TYR A 137 -9.15 12.52 -1.92
CA TYR A 137 -9.97 11.89 -0.90
C TYR A 137 -9.14 10.95 -0.05
N VAL A 138 -9.32 11.04 1.28
CA VAL A 138 -8.52 10.28 2.23
C VAL A 138 -9.40 9.57 3.25
N VAL A 139 -8.90 8.45 3.79
CA VAL A 139 -9.44 7.78 4.97
C VAL A 139 -8.32 7.49 5.96
N ALA A 140 -8.67 7.36 7.24
CA ALA A 140 -7.71 7.01 8.27
C ALA A 140 -7.45 5.49 8.30
N GLY A 141 -6.18 5.09 8.25
CA GLY A 141 -5.73 3.73 8.48
C GLY A 141 -5.61 3.38 9.97
N ASN A 142 -5.10 2.20 10.28
CA ASN A 142 -4.96 1.76 11.68
C ASN A 142 -3.87 2.54 12.43
N TRP A 143 -2.78 2.90 11.78
CA TRP A 143 -1.77 3.77 12.38
C TRP A 143 -2.30 5.18 12.64
N ASP A 144 -3.10 5.73 11.73
CA ASP A 144 -3.72 7.04 11.91
C ASP A 144 -4.65 7.05 13.12
N VAL A 145 -5.48 6.00 13.27
CA VAL A 145 -6.36 5.79 14.42
C VAL A 145 -5.55 5.62 15.71
N GLU A 146 -4.47 4.84 15.67
CA GLU A 146 -3.60 4.64 16.83
C GLU A 146 -2.90 5.94 17.24
N MET A 147 -2.35 6.69 16.29
CA MET A 147 -1.70 7.97 16.56
C MET A 147 -2.71 9.01 17.07
N ALA A 148 -3.90 9.09 16.50
CA ALA A 148 -4.96 9.97 16.99
C ALA A 148 -5.32 9.63 18.45
N ARG A 149 -5.50 8.34 18.77
CA ARG A 149 -5.76 7.87 20.14
C ARG A 149 -4.61 8.23 21.09
N LYS A 150 -3.38 7.94 20.71
CA LYS A 150 -2.17 8.25 21.48
C LYS A 150 -1.98 9.74 21.73
N TRP A 151 -2.48 10.57 20.81
CA TRP A 151 -2.37 12.04 20.93
C TRP A 151 -3.65 12.71 21.47
N HIS A 152 -4.62 11.91 21.92
CA HIS A 152 -5.92 12.38 22.45
C HIS A 152 -6.71 13.22 21.43
N GLN A 153 -6.67 12.83 20.16
CA GLN A 153 -7.42 13.43 19.07
C GLN A 153 -8.69 12.62 18.77
N ASN A 154 -9.56 13.18 17.92
CA ASN A 154 -10.66 12.41 17.36
C ASN A 154 -10.14 11.35 16.41
N ILE A 155 -10.42 10.08 16.71
CA ILE A 155 -9.94 8.94 15.91
C ILE A 155 -10.60 8.83 14.52
N SER A 156 -11.79 9.42 14.36
CA SER A 156 -12.49 9.49 13.07
C SER A 156 -12.10 10.73 12.27
N HIS A 157 -11.41 11.69 12.89
CA HIS A 157 -10.99 12.91 12.23
C HIS A 157 -9.61 13.35 12.77
N PRO A 158 -8.53 12.66 12.40
CA PRO A 158 -7.19 13.03 12.83
C PRO A 158 -6.80 14.43 12.31
N THR A 159 -6.30 15.28 13.18
CA THR A 159 -6.01 16.70 12.87
C THR A 159 -4.86 16.90 11.89
N PHE A 160 -4.11 15.85 11.57
CA PHE A 160 -3.08 15.96 10.55
C PHE A 160 -3.62 16.02 9.10
N PHE A 161 -4.92 15.81 8.90
CA PHE A 161 -5.58 16.10 7.63
C PHE A 161 -6.06 17.58 7.54
N ASP A 162 -6.23 18.27 8.69
CA ASP A 162 -6.76 19.62 8.70
C ASP A 162 -5.85 20.62 7.98
N GLY A 163 -6.46 21.49 7.18
CA GLY A 163 -5.76 22.57 6.47
C GLY A 163 -4.92 22.11 5.28
N THR A 164 -4.99 20.84 4.88
CA THR A 164 -4.25 20.31 3.74
C THR A 164 -5.01 20.42 2.41
N GLY A 165 -6.32 20.69 2.46
CA GLY A 165 -7.19 20.72 1.29
C GLY A 165 -7.68 19.35 0.82
N VAL A 166 -7.33 18.26 1.51
CA VAL A 166 -7.89 16.94 1.23
C VAL A 166 -9.29 16.77 1.83
N HIS A 167 -10.11 15.95 1.21
CA HIS A 167 -11.43 15.55 1.70
C HIS A 167 -11.31 14.30 2.57
N ASN A 168 -11.48 14.44 3.88
CA ASN A 168 -11.49 13.29 4.78
C ASN A 168 -12.86 12.62 4.77
N LEU A 169 -12.95 11.45 4.16
CA LEU A 169 -14.18 10.64 4.05
C LEU A 169 -14.38 9.66 5.21
N THR A 170 -13.62 9.79 6.29
CA THR A 170 -13.74 8.85 7.40
C THR A 170 -15.16 8.83 7.99
N GLY A 171 -15.91 7.75 7.72
CA GLY A 171 -17.31 7.57 8.11
C GLY A 171 -18.30 8.38 7.27
N GLN A 172 -17.94 8.82 6.08
CA GLN A 172 -18.75 9.68 5.22
C GLN A 172 -18.80 9.15 3.78
N ALA A 173 -19.80 9.67 3.04
CA ALA A 173 -19.92 9.46 1.61
C ALA A 173 -20.28 10.78 0.93
N GLU A 174 -19.76 11.00 -0.26
CA GLU A 174 -20.03 12.15 -1.11
C GLU A 174 -20.32 11.71 -2.54
N THR A 175 -21.11 12.52 -3.26
CA THR A 175 -21.22 12.43 -4.72
C THR A 175 -20.41 13.55 -5.34
N VAL A 176 -19.45 13.19 -6.16
CA VAL A 176 -18.50 14.11 -6.79
C VAL A 176 -18.81 14.23 -8.28
N GLU A 177 -18.83 15.43 -8.81
CA GLU A 177 -18.95 15.66 -10.25
C GLU A 177 -17.56 15.75 -10.87
N ILE A 178 -17.29 14.87 -11.84
CA ILE A 178 -16.04 14.83 -12.61
C ILE A 178 -16.40 14.64 -14.09
N HIS A 179 -15.92 15.53 -14.98
CA HIS A 179 -16.23 15.49 -16.42
C HIS A 179 -17.75 15.44 -16.72
N SER A 180 -18.56 16.22 -15.98
CA SER A 180 -20.03 16.26 -16.10
C SER A 180 -20.70 14.90 -15.88
N GLN A 181 -20.09 14.04 -15.07
CA GLN A 181 -20.67 12.78 -14.60
C GLN A 181 -20.46 12.64 -13.09
N THR A 182 -21.34 11.93 -12.44
CA THR A 182 -21.30 11.75 -10.99
C THR A 182 -20.65 10.44 -10.59
N VAL A 183 -19.78 10.51 -9.60
CA VAL A 183 -19.14 9.37 -8.94
C VAL A 183 -19.48 9.44 -7.46
N TRP A 184 -20.00 8.36 -6.93
CA TRP A 184 -20.20 8.22 -5.49
C TRP A 184 -18.93 7.66 -4.85
N ILE A 185 -18.45 8.31 -3.80
CA ILE A 185 -17.25 7.90 -3.08
C ILE A 185 -17.53 7.90 -1.59
N ALA A 186 -17.18 6.81 -0.92
CA ALA A 186 -17.34 6.64 0.52
C ALA A 186 -16.06 6.15 1.16
N GLY A 187 -15.91 6.46 2.44
CA GLY A 187 -14.78 6.00 3.21
C GLY A 187 -15.09 5.76 4.67
N ALA A 188 -14.34 4.87 5.30
CA ALA A 188 -14.41 4.61 6.72
C ALA A 188 -13.00 4.42 7.29
N ALA A 189 -12.79 4.83 8.57
CA ALA A 189 -11.59 4.45 9.30
C ALA A 189 -11.68 2.99 9.75
N THR A 190 -10.54 2.39 10.01
CA THR A 190 -10.47 1.01 10.54
C THR A 190 -11.19 0.85 11.87
N SER A 191 -11.31 1.93 12.67
CA SER A 191 -12.11 1.96 13.90
C SER A 191 -13.63 1.96 13.68
N GLN A 192 -14.08 2.16 12.44
CA GLN A 192 -15.49 2.25 12.04
C GLN A 192 -15.96 1.02 11.26
N GLU A 193 -15.21 -0.07 11.26
CA GLU A 193 -15.58 -1.33 10.63
C GLU A 193 -17.03 -1.77 10.92
N PRO A 194 -17.53 -1.68 12.17
CA PRO A 194 -18.92 -2.06 12.47
C PRO A 194 -19.99 -1.18 11.79
N GLN A 195 -19.67 0.07 11.41
CA GLN A 195 -20.57 1.00 10.74
C GLN A 195 -20.52 0.86 9.20
N LEU A 196 -19.53 0.14 8.67
CA LEU A 196 -19.31 0.01 7.24
C LEU A 196 -20.53 -0.58 6.49
N PRO A 197 -21.22 -1.63 6.96
CA PRO A 197 -22.39 -2.15 6.26
C PRO A 197 -23.47 -1.08 6.02
N ALA A 198 -23.80 -0.28 7.04
CA ALA A 198 -24.80 0.78 6.92
C ALA A 198 -24.35 1.88 5.93
N LEU A 199 -23.06 2.21 5.88
CA LEU A 199 -22.51 3.14 4.90
C LEU A 199 -22.63 2.58 3.47
N LEU A 200 -22.34 1.30 3.26
CA LEU A 200 -22.41 0.64 1.95
C LEU A 200 -23.84 0.52 1.42
N GLU A 201 -24.86 0.43 2.29
CA GLU A 201 -26.27 0.43 1.90
C GLU A 201 -26.70 1.75 1.22
N THR A 202 -25.97 2.84 1.47
CA THR A 202 -26.27 4.15 0.85
C THR A 202 -25.71 4.28 -0.58
N ALA A 203 -24.92 3.31 -1.04
CA ALA A 203 -24.32 3.34 -2.37
C ALA A 203 -25.40 3.22 -3.49
N PRO A 204 -25.50 4.21 -4.39
CA PRO A 204 -26.50 4.22 -5.44
C PRO A 204 -26.21 3.12 -6.49
N ALA A 205 -27.24 2.48 -6.98
CA ALA A 205 -27.11 1.38 -7.95
C ALA A 205 -26.73 1.86 -9.36
N ASP A 206 -27.06 3.10 -9.69
CA ASP A 206 -26.93 3.70 -11.02
C ASP A 206 -25.70 4.61 -11.19
N GLN A 207 -24.95 4.87 -10.12
CA GLN A 207 -23.70 5.61 -10.18
C GLN A 207 -22.49 4.68 -10.00
N PHE A 208 -21.34 5.08 -10.56
CA PHE A 208 -20.08 4.41 -10.28
C PHE A 208 -19.68 4.69 -8.84
N SER A 209 -19.50 3.63 -8.05
CA SER A 209 -19.36 3.72 -6.61
C SER A 209 -18.01 3.20 -6.13
N ILE A 210 -17.26 4.03 -5.39
CA ILE A 210 -15.92 3.75 -4.88
C ILE A 210 -15.96 3.69 -3.35
N LEU A 211 -15.38 2.63 -2.79
CA LEU A 211 -15.11 2.52 -1.37
C LEU A 211 -13.62 2.70 -1.09
N LEU A 212 -13.31 3.60 -0.16
CA LEU A 212 -12.00 3.73 0.45
C LEU A 212 -12.04 3.12 1.86
N PHE A 213 -11.29 2.07 2.06
CA PHE A 213 -11.12 1.46 3.38
C PHE A 213 -9.75 0.82 3.48
N HIS A 214 -9.02 1.07 4.56
CA HIS A 214 -7.61 0.75 4.64
C HIS A 214 -7.31 -0.75 4.54
N PHE A 215 -8.07 -1.61 5.28
CA PHE A 215 -7.89 -3.06 5.23
C PHE A 215 -8.53 -3.66 3.97
N PRO A 216 -7.96 -4.70 3.34
CA PRO A 216 -8.59 -5.42 2.22
C PRO A 216 -9.60 -6.49 2.69
N ASP A 217 -10.07 -6.42 3.94
CA ASP A 217 -10.74 -7.51 4.63
C ASP A 217 -12.27 -7.49 4.52
N GLU A 218 -12.86 -6.41 3.98
CA GLU A 218 -14.31 -6.21 3.96
C GLU A 218 -14.98 -6.72 2.67
N VAL A 219 -14.34 -7.70 2.03
CA VAL A 219 -14.75 -8.25 0.74
C VAL A 219 -16.16 -8.84 0.72
N GLU A 220 -16.63 -9.40 1.83
CA GLU A 220 -17.95 -10.02 1.89
C GLU A 220 -19.06 -8.95 1.92
N PHE A 221 -18.87 -7.86 2.63
CA PHE A 221 -19.81 -6.72 2.60
C PHE A 221 -19.83 -6.05 1.23
N VAL A 222 -18.65 -5.85 0.61
CA VAL A 222 -18.56 -5.26 -0.73
C VAL A 222 -19.27 -6.11 -1.77
N ARG A 223 -19.16 -7.44 -1.72
CA ARG A 223 -19.86 -8.36 -2.65
C ARG A 223 -21.37 -8.22 -2.61
N GLN A 224 -21.93 -7.85 -1.47
CA GLN A 224 -23.37 -7.71 -1.24
C GLN A 224 -23.89 -6.29 -1.46
N SER A 225 -23.00 -5.33 -1.71
CA SER A 225 -23.31 -3.90 -1.89
C SER A 225 -23.38 -3.48 -3.36
N ASN A 226 -23.60 -2.19 -3.61
CA ASN A 226 -23.55 -1.58 -4.94
C ASN A 226 -22.17 -0.96 -5.25
N ILE A 227 -21.14 -1.28 -4.49
CA ILE A 227 -19.78 -0.83 -4.76
C ILE A 227 -19.25 -1.45 -6.06
N ASP A 228 -18.62 -0.64 -6.89
CA ASP A 228 -17.95 -1.08 -8.13
C ASP A 228 -16.44 -1.24 -7.92
N LEU A 229 -15.83 -0.37 -7.11
CA LEU A 229 -14.39 -0.37 -6.86
C LEU A 229 -14.09 -0.17 -5.38
N TYR A 230 -13.40 -1.12 -4.80
CA TYR A 230 -12.88 -1.09 -3.43
C TYR A 230 -11.38 -0.88 -3.45
N LEU A 231 -10.88 0.18 -2.80
CA LEU A 231 -9.49 0.56 -2.75
C LEU A 231 -8.96 0.39 -1.32
N ALA A 232 -7.88 -0.38 -1.17
CA ALA A 232 -7.27 -0.70 0.11
C ALA A 232 -5.73 -0.64 0.05
N GLY A 233 -5.09 -0.56 1.21
CA GLY A 233 -3.65 -0.62 1.41
C GLY A 233 -3.28 -1.71 2.41
N HIS A 234 -2.62 -1.31 3.53
CA HIS A 234 -2.34 -2.09 4.72
C HIS A 234 -1.31 -3.21 4.58
N THR A 235 -1.41 -4.04 3.56
CA THR A 235 -0.61 -5.26 3.42
C THR A 235 0.85 -5.01 3.05
N HIS A 236 1.15 -3.84 2.50
CA HIS A 236 2.46 -3.48 1.92
C HIS A 236 2.98 -4.48 0.87
N GLY A 237 2.13 -5.38 0.33
CA GLY A 237 2.59 -6.54 -0.43
C GLY A 237 3.49 -7.45 0.38
N GLY A 238 3.31 -7.44 1.72
CA GLY A 238 4.14 -8.11 2.72
C GLY A 238 5.39 -7.37 3.11
N GLN A 239 5.69 -6.19 2.52
CA GLN A 239 6.92 -5.40 2.71
C GLN A 239 8.21 -6.19 2.42
N ILE A 240 8.30 -7.44 2.90
CA ILE A 240 9.30 -8.45 2.53
C ILE A 240 8.59 -9.61 1.86
N ALA A 241 8.75 -9.73 0.56
CA ALA A 241 8.20 -10.80 -0.24
C ALA A 241 9.31 -11.67 -0.84
N LEU A 242 9.01 -12.91 -1.18
CA LEU A 242 9.95 -13.79 -1.84
C LEU A 242 9.59 -13.93 -3.32
N PRO A 243 10.57 -14.02 -4.21
CA PRO A 243 10.33 -14.32 -5.61
C PRO A 243 9.48 -15.59 -5.76
N PHE A 244 8.45 -15.53 -6.60
CA PHE A 244 7.51 -16.63 -6.89
C PHE A 244 6.61 -17.08 -5.72
N TYR A 245 6.91 -16.67 -4.50
CA TYR A 245 6.08 -16.97 -3.33
C TYR A 245 5.19 -15.79 -2.92
N GLY A 246 5.65 -14.54 -3.07
CA GLY A 246 4.95 -13.32 -2.63
C GLY A 246 5.20 -13.01 -1.16
N ALA A 247 4.26 -12.31 -0.54
CA ALA A 247 4.33 -11.84 0.84
C ALA A 247 4.59 -12.96 1.85
N LEU A 248 5.44 -12.68 2.84
CA LEU A 248 5.64 -13.57 3.99
C LEU A 248 4.58 -13.35 5.07
N ILE A 249 4.17 -12.09 5.27
CA ILE A 249 3.15 -11.65 6.24
C ILE A 249 2.38 -10.52 5.59
N THR A 250 1.06 -10.48 5.73
CA THR A 250 0.20 -9.42 5.16
C THR A 250 -0.62 -8.69 6.21
N TYR A 251 -0.73 -9.25 7.42
CA TYR A 251 -1.62 -8.79 8.49
C TYR A 251 -3.11 -8.74 8.10
N SER A 252 -3.50 -9.23 6.92
CA SER A 252 -4.89 -9.40 6.50
C SER A 252 -5.50 -10.66 7.12
N ARG A 253 -6.83 -10.63 7.40
CA ARG A 253 -7.60 -11.80 7.82
C ARG A 253 -7.62 -12.93 6.78
N PHE A 254 -7.32 -12.60 5.54
CA PHE A 254 -7.27 -13.53 4.40
C PHE A 254 -5.83 -13.95 4.04
N ASP A 255 -4.87 -13.69 4.91
CA ASP A 255 -3.45 -13.98 4.67
C ASP A 255 -2.99 -13.42 3.32
N LYS A 256 -2.47 -14.27 2.45
CA LYS A 256 -1.92 -13.91 1.13
C LYS A 256 -2.96 -13.73 0.04
N LYS A 257 -4.23 -14.03 0.30
CA LYS A 257 -5.25 -14.04 -0.76
C LYS A 257 -5.41 -12.68 -1.43
N TYR A 258 -5.25 -11.60 -0.65
CA TYR A 258 -5.37 -10.22 -1.11
C TYR A 258 -4.09 -9.44 -0.74
N GLU A 259 -2.93 -10.00 -1.09
CA GLU A 259 -1.64 -9.42 -0.69
C GLU A 259 -1.30 -8.12 -1.44
N SER A 260 -1.62 -7.99 -2.73
CA SER A 260 -1.49 -6.75 -3.53
C SER A 260 -2.05 -6.94 -4.94
N GLY A 261 -2.47 -5.84 -5.59
CA GLY A 261 -2.96 -5.84 -6.96
C GLY A 261 -4.48 -5.93 -7.07
N LEU A 262 -4.97 -6.31 -8.25
CA LEU A 262 -6.39 -6.30 -8.62
C LEU A 262 -7.04 -7.67 -8.43
N TYR A 263 -8.19 -7.70 -7.76
CA TYR A 263 -8.97 -8.92 -7.51
C TYR A 263 -10.44 -8.73 -7.86
N PRO A 264 -11.07 -9.69 -8.57
CA PRO A 264 -12.51 -9.64 -8.81
C PRO A 264 -13.30 -10.02 -7.54
N LEU A 265 -14.33 -9.25 -7.22
CA LEU A 265 -15.27 -9.49 -6.12
C LEU A 265 -16.71 -9.63 -6.62
N GLY A 266 -16.98 -10.54 -7.54
CA GLY A 266 -18.27 -10.65 -8.20
C GLY A 266 -18.46 -9.52 -9.21
N LYS A 267 -19.38 -8.57 -8.96
CA LYS A 267 -19.57 -7.37 -9.80
C LYS A 267 -18.59 -6.24 -9.49
N ALA A 268 -17.95 -6.29 -8.32
CA ALA A 268 -16.98 -5.29 -7.86
C ALA A 268 -15.54 -5.72 -8.15
N TRP A 269 -14.62 -4.75 -8.00
CA TRP A 269 -13.18 -4.96 -8.00
C TRP A 269 -12.59 -4.50 -6.69
N LEU A 270 -11.63 -5.25 -6.16
CA LEU A 270 -10.74 -4.81 -5.09
C LEU A 270 -9.37 -4.52 -5.68
N TYR A 271 -8.79 -3.37 -5.35
CA TYR A 271 -7.37 -3.11 -5.56
C TYR A 271 -6.67 -2.90 -4.23
N VAL A 272 -5.60 -3.66 -4.00
CA VAL A 272 -4.75 -3.55 -2.80
C VAL A 272 -3.42 -2.96 -3.19
N ASN A 273 -3.17 -1.72 -2.74
CA ASN A 273 -1.95 -0.98 -3.01
C ASN A 273 -0.83 -1.39 -2.03
N ARG A 274 0.40 -1.50 -2.50
CA ARG A 274 1.55 -1.87 -1.67
C ARG A 274 2.09 -0.75 -0.78
N GLY A 275 1.48 0.43 -0.86
CA GLY A 275 1.90 1.59 -0.07
C GLY A 275 3.19 2.24 -0.56
N ILE A 276 3.41 3.47 -0.10
CA ILE A 276 4.58 4.30 -0.43
C ILE A 276 5.70 4.12 0.60
N GLY A 277 5.36 4.15 1.88
CA GLY A 277 6.28 4.07 3.00
C GLY A 277 6.62 2.65 3.43
N MET A 278 6.97 2.50 4.68
CA MET A 278 7.28 1.21 5.31
C MET A 278 6.67 1.20 6.70
N ASP A 279 6.04 0.11 7.08
CA ASP A 279 5.62 -0.11 8.46
C ASP A 279 6.85 0.00 9.40
N GLY A 280 6.67 0.69 10.52
CA GLY A 280 7.72 1.01 11.48
C GLY A 280 8.26 -0.16 12.29
N HIS A 281 7.65 -1.34 12.20
CA HIS A 281 8.19 -2.52 12.85
C HIS A 281 9.44 -3.02 12.10
N PRO A 282 10.56 -3.24 12.78
CA PRO A 282 11.75 -3.81 12.12
C PRO A 282 11.46 -5.18 11.48
N PRO A 283 11.99 -5.44 10.28
CA PRO A 283 12.91 -4.61 9.52
C PRO A 283 12.21 -3.53 8.67
N THR A 284 12.62 -2.25 8.81
CA THR A 284 12.15 -1.14 7.95
C THR A 284 12.84 -1.20 6.59
N ALA A 285 12.51 -2.19 5.80
CA ALA A 285 13.11 -2.48 4.50
C ALA A 285 12.03 -2.99 3.55
N ARG A 286 12.23 -2.90 2.24
CA ARG A 286 11.37 -3.53 1.24
C ARG A 286 12.17 -4.50 0.40
N PHE A 287 11.61 -5.68 0.16
CA PHE A 287 12.23 -6.68 -0.72
C PHE A 287 11.15 -7.38 -1.56
N CYS A 288 11.25 -7.27 -2.88
CA CYS A 288 10.25 -7.73 -3.86
C CYS A 288 8.84 -7.15 -3.61
N ALA A 289 8.76 -5.99 -2.97
CA ALA A 289 7.52 -5.27 -2.63
C ALA A 289 7.75 -3.75 -2.76
N ARG A 290 8.12 -3.30 -3.97
CA ARG A 290 8.43 -1.89 -4.28
C ARG A 290 7.28 -0.97 -3.89
N PRO A 291 7.58 0.26 -3.39
CA PRO A 291 6.57 1.29 -3.20
C PRO A 291 5.72 1.47 -4.46
N GLU A 292 4.42 1.73 -4.32
CA GLU A 292 3.50 1.70 -5.44
C GLU A 292 2.65 2.97 -5.55
N ILE A 293 2.59 3.50 -6.77
CA ILE A 293 1.60 4.48 -7.21
C ILE A 293 0.72 3.74 -8.22
N THR A 294 -0.58 3.59 -7.94
CA THR A 294 -1.48 2.90 -8.86
C THR A 294 -2.30 3.90 -9.67
N VAL A 295 -2.28 3.77 -10.98
CA VAL A 295 -3.14 4.49 -11.92
C VAL A 295 -4.26 3.56 -12.36
N ILE A 296 -5.50 3.93 -12.07
CA ILE A 296 -6.69 3.15 -12.42
C ILE A 296 -7.51 3.94 -13.42
N ASP A 297 -7.54 3.47 -14.66
CA ASP A 297 -8.36 4.04 -15.73
C ASP A 297 -9.71 3.32 -15.77
N ILE A 298 -10.79 4.03 -15.41
CA ILE A 298 -12.15 3.54 -15.53
C ILE A 298 -12.69 3.99 -16.89
N LEU A 299 -12.97 3.04 -17.77
CA LEU A 299 -13.38 3.30 -19.13
C LEU A 299 -14.87 3.00 -19.32
N PRO A 300 -15.61 3.84 -20.05
CA PRO A 300 -16.97 3.53 -20.45
C PRO A 300 -17.00 2.23 -21.25
N ALA A 301 -17.82 1.27 -20.84
CA ALA A 301 -18.06 0.10 -21.65
C ALA A 301 -18.81 0.53 -22.92
N THR A 302 -18.25 0.22 -24.08
CA THR A 302 -19.01 0.38 -25.33
C THR A 302 -20.22 -0.57 -25.27
N THR A 303 -21.41 -0.02 -25.13
CA THR A 303 -22.61 -0.78 -25.44
C THR A 303 -22.51 -1.14 -26.93
N ARG A 304 -22.13 -2.39 -27.22
CA ARG A 304 -22.36 -2.89 -28.59
C ARG A 304 -23.85 -2.85 -28.81
N PRO A 305 -24.30 -2.21 -29.91
CA PRO A 305 -25.71 -2.17 -30.25
C PRO A 305 -26.27 -3.58 -30.48
#